data_941758dcdd24a5278e86653d1114f01d
#
_entry.id   941758dcdd24a5278e86653d1114f01d
#
_cell.length_a   1.000
_cell.length_b   1.000
_cell.length_c   1.000
_cell.angle_alpha   90.00
_cell.angle_beta   90.00
_cell.angle_gamma   90.00
#
_symmetry.space_group_name_H-M   'P 1'
#
loop_
_entity.id
_entity.type
_entity.pdbx_description
1 polymer ?
#
loop_
_entity_poly.entity_id
_entity_poly.type
_entity_poly.pdbx_seq_one_letter_code
_entity_poly.pdbx_strand_id
1 'polypeptide(L)'
;MTHITTLGKLLNVLSFYRWAFGDLTEQDSDIGMLAEYLVGDILNCLPPTRKVNAPFDLIMKDGTSLEIKATTHQRVEKGRNPYYRWDVSTQSEMLKGNRPIADYWVFLMASFPREASRTPRVVQAFDPKNWKCYVVSGEKLRTAGCTMYVSEATLRRLGVEPVPIAAMKKVLNAEMQSGRDR
;
A
#
# COMPACT_ATOMS: atom_id res chain seq x y z
N MET A 1 -18.29 -24.46 -5.44
CA MET A 1 -17.59 -23.17 -5.19
C MET A 1 -16.34 -23.17 -6.04
N THR A 2 -16.34 -22.43 -7.13
CA THR A 2 -15.21 -22.32 -8.05
C THR A 2 -14.11 -21.53 -7.37
N HIS A 3 -12.98 -22.17 -7.10
CA HIS A 3 -11.76 -21.48 -6.69
C HIS A 3 -11.32 -20.57 -7.85
N ILE A 4 -11.67 -19.30 -7.78
CA ILE A 4 -11.08 -18.31 -8.65
C ILE A 4 -9.60 -18.24 -8.25
N THR A 5 -8.74 -18.72 -9.14
CA THR A 5 -7.29 -18.65 -8.93
C THR A 5 -6.86 -17.19 -8.79
N THR A 6 -5.78 -16.94 -8.09
CA THR A 6 -5.20 -15.59 -7.95
C THR A 6 -5.02 -14.90 -9.31
N LEU A 7 -4.69 -15.67 -10.35
CA LEU A 7 -4.60 -15.19 -11.73
C LEU A 7 -5.97 -14.73 -12.28
N GLY A 8 -7.06 -15.46 -12.00
CA GLY A 8 -8.41 -15.09 -12.44
C GLY A 8 -8.89 -13.81 -11.77
N LYS A 9 -8.58 -13.61 -10.50
CA LYS A 9 -8.85 -12.35 -9.79
C LYS A 9 -8.04 -11.20 -10.35
N LEU A 10 -6.77 -11.43 -10.67
CA LEU A 10 -5.88 -10.45 -11.29
C LEU A 10 -6.39 -10.02 -12.66
N LEU A 11 -6.85 -10.96 -13.49
CA LEU A 11 -7.46 -10.68 -14.80
C LEU A 11 -8.75 -9.87 -14.67
N ASN A 12 -9.56 -10.11 -13.64
CA ASN A 12 -10.75 -9.32 -13.36
C ASN A 12 -10.39 -7.87 -12.93
N VAL A 13 -9.35 -7.70 -12.13
CA VAL A 13 -8.83 -6.38 -11.75
C VAL A 13 -8.27 -5.66 -12.98
N LEU A 14 -7.53 -6.33 -13.85
CA LEU A 14 -7.03 -5.79 -15.12
C LEU A 14 -8.16 -5.36 -16.04
N SER A 15 -9.18 -6.20 -16.19
CA SER A 15 -10.35 -5.90 -17.04
C SER A 15 -11.14 -4.73 -16.47
N PHE A 16 -11.33 -4.67 -15.17
CA PHE A 16 -11.96 -3.55 -14.50
C PHE A 16 -11.13 -2.26 -14.65
N TYR A 17 -9.82 -2.35 -14.49
CA TYR A 17 -8.92 -1.21 -14.62
C TYR A 17 -8.97 -0.63 -16.05
N ARG A 18 -8.87 -1.49 -17.08
CA ARG A 18 -9.03 -1.07 -18.47
C ARG A 18 -10.38 -0.45 -18.77
N TRP A 19 -11.45 -1.05 -18.23
CA TRP A 19 -12.80 -0.51 -18.40
C TRP A 19 -12.98 0.83 -17.69
N ALA A 20 -12.46 0.99 -16.49
CA ALA A 20 -12.67 2.17 -15.67
C ALA A 20 -11.79 3.36 -16.07
N PHE A 21 -10.59 3.12 -16.61
CA PHE A 21 -9.56 4.15 -16.79
C PHE A 21 -8.95 4.19 -18.19
N GLY A 22 -9.40 3.34 -19.12
CA GLY A 22 -8.86 3.25 -20.47
C GLY A 22 -7.48 2.58 -20.51
N ASP A 23 -6.60 3.05 -21.36
CA ASP A 23 -5.26 2.49 -21.48
C ASP A 23 -4.47 2.72 -20.19
N LEU A 24 -3.80 1.65 -19.73
CA LEU A 24 -2.95 1.71 -18.53
C LEU A 24 -1.79 2.69 -18.77
N THR A 25 -1.74 3.73 -17.97
CA THR A 25 -0.67 4.71 -18.00
C THR A 25 0.36 4.41 -16.89
N GLU A 26 1.56 4.96 -16.99
CA GLU A 26 2.60 4.81 -15.95
C GLU A 26 2.51 5.90 -14.87
N GLN A 27 1.34 6.53 -14.70
CA GLN A 27 1.18 7.58 -13.71
C GLN A 27 1.16 7.03 -12.28
N ASP A 28 1.70 7.79 -11.34
CA ASP A 28 1.76 7.39 -9.93
C ASP A 28 0.37 7.16 -9.31
N SER A 29 -0.66 7.87 -9.79
CA SER A 29 -2.05 7.66 -9.38
C SER A 29 -2.58 6.26 -9.71
N ASP A 30 -2.14 5.68 -10.83
CA ASP A 30 -2.56 4.36 -11.28
C ASP A 30 -1.96 3.27 -10.41
N ILE A 31 -0.71 3.45 -10.00
CA ILE A 31 -0.02 2.55 -9.08
C ILE A 31 -0.65 2.58 -7.68
N GLY A 32 -1.04 3.76 -7.20
CA GLY A 32 -1.74 3.91 -5.93
C GLY A 32 -3.06 3.13 -5.92
N MET A 33 -3.87 3.31 -6.96
CA MET A 33 -5.15 2.65 -7.10
C MET A 33 -5.00 1.12 -7.22
N LEU A 34 -4.02 0.66 -8.00
CA LEU A 34 -3.72 -0.77 -8.11
C LEU A 34 -3.34 -1.36 -6.76
N ALA A 35 -2.53 -0.65 -5.99
CA ALA A 35 -2.14 -1.07 -4.65
C ALA A 35 -3.34 -1.23 -3.70
N GLU A 36 -4.29 -0.28 -3.72
CA GLU A 36 -5.55 -0.37 -2.96
C GLU A 36 -6.34 -1.63 -3.33
N TYR A 37 -6.47 -1.94 -4.63
CA TYR A 37 -7.15 -3.16 -5.08
C TYR A 37 -6.42 -4.44 -4.67
N LEU A 38 -5.08 -4.47 -4.78
CA LEU A 38 -4.30 -5.63 -4.37
C LEU A 38 -4.44 -5.90 -2.86
N VAL A 39 -4.37 -4.87 -2.04
CA VAL A 39 -4.56 -4.98 -0.60
C VAL A 39 -6.00 -5.39 -0.28
N GLY A 40 -6.98 -4.78 -0.93
CA GLY A 40 -8.40 -5.11 -0.78
C GLY A 40 -8.70 -6.57 -1.10
N ASP A 41 -8.13 -7.10 -2.20
CA ASP A 41 -8.29 -8.52 -2.58
C ASP A 41 -7.67 -9.48 -1.54
N ILE A 42 -6.46 -9.19 -1.07
CA ILE A 42 -5.78 -9.99 -0.06
C ILE A 42 -6.55 -10.03 1.26
N LEU A 43 -7.17 -8.91 1.65
CA LEU A 43 -7.92 -8.78 2.89
C LEU A 43 -9.39 -9.20 2.75
N ASN A 44 -9.87 -9.52 1.54
CA ASN A 44 -11.27 -9.76 1.19
C ASN A 44 -12.18 -8.56 1.57
N CYS A 45 -11.68 -7.35 1.40
CA CYS A 45 -12.45 -6.12 1.44
C CYS A 45 -12.38 -5.42 0.09
N LEU A 46 -13.45 -4.74 -0.28
CA LEU A 46 -13.45 -3.89 -1.47
C LEU A 46 -12.99 -2.48 -1.04
N PRO A 47 -12.25 -1.78 -1.90
CA PRO A 47 -12.02 -0.36 -1.70
C PRO A 47 -13.37 0.34 -1.49
N PRO A 48 -13.49 1.31 -0.60
CA PRO A 48 -14.68 2.08 -0.50
C PRO A 48 -14.98 2.66 -1.89
N THR A 49 -16.24 2.53 -2.33
CA THR A 49 -16.70 3.19 -3.56
C THR A 49 -16.24 4.63 -3.46
N ARG A 50 -15.37 5.08 -4.37
CA ARG A 50 -14.70 6.38 -4.29
C ARG A 50 -15.72 7.51 -4.15
N LYS A 51 -16.11 7.78 -2.94
CA LYS A 51 -16.59 9.11 -2.59
C LYS A 51 -15.33 9.95 -2.50
N VAL A 52 -15.25 10.96 -3.33
CA VAL A 52 -14.32 12.06 -3.17
C VAL A 52 -14.43 12.48 -1.71
N ASN A 53 -13.42 12.23 -0.87
CA ASN A 53 -13.39 12.41 0.59
C ASN A 53 -13.68 11.17 1.46
N ALA A 54 -13.50 9.94 0.98
CA ALA A 54 -13.40 8.82 1.92
C ALA A 54 -12.24 9.10 2.89
N PRO A 55 -12.46 9.01 4.21
CA PRO A 55 -11.42 9.34 5.19
C PRO A 55 -10.24 8.36 5.15
N PHE A 56 -10.43 7.17 4.58
CA PHE A 56 -9.45 6.10 4.51
C PHE A 56 -9.60 5.32 3.19
N ASP A 57 -8.51 4.69 2.74
CA ASP A 57 -8.50 3.93 1.48
C ASP A 57 -9.31 2.63 1.58
N LEU A 58 -9.25 1.93 2.72
CA LEU A 58 -10.00 0.70 2.97
C LEU A 58 -10.57 0.69 4.39
N ILE A 59 -11.72 0.00 4.55
CA ILE A 59 -12.30 -0.33 5.84
C ILE A 59 -12.58 -1.84 5.87
N MET A 60 -12.00 -2.53 6.84
CA MET A 60 -12.21 -3.96 7.04
C MET A 60 -13.59 -4.24 7.66
N LYS A 61 -14.03 -5.51 7.64
CA LYS A 61 -15.35 -5.91 8.16
C LYS A 61 -15.52 -5.64 9.66
N ASP A 62 -14.43 -5.61 10.41
CA ASP A 62 -14.43 -5.31 11.85
C ASP A 62 -14.34 -3.82 12.16
N GLY A 63 -14.39 -2.97 11.12
CA GLY A 63 -14.29 -1.52 11.23
C GLY A 63 -12.85 -0.98 11.19
N THR A 64 -11.83 -1.83 11.19
CA THR A 64 -10.42 -1.40 11.10
C THR A 64 -10.18 -0.64 9.80
N SER A 65 -9.64 0.56 9.92
CA SER A 65 -9.34 1.47 8.81
C SER A 65 -7.89 1.36 8.35
N LEU A 66 -7.69 1.42 7.04
CA LEU A 66 -6.37 1.32 6.41
C LEU A 66 -6.12 2.49 5.47
N GLU A 67 -4.93 3.04 5.54
CA GLU A 67 -4.37 3.97 4.58
C GLU A 67 -3.26 3.25 3.78
N ILE A 68 -3.28 3.39 2.45
CA ILE A 68 -2.37 2.68 1.56
C ILE A 68 -1.52 3.67 0.79
N LYS A 69 -0.22 3.47 0.82
CA LYS A 69 0.73 4.26 0.04
C LYS A 69 1.62 3.35 -0.77
N ALA A 70 1.68 3.58 -2.06
CA ALA A 70 2.48 2.77 -2.98
C ALA A 70 3.53 3.60 -3.70
N THR A 71 4.67 2.99 -3.99
CA THR A 71 5.71 3.56 -4.83
C THR A 71 6.42 2.48 -5.64
N THR A 72 6.78 2.82 -6.86
CA THR A 72 7.61 1.99 -7.75
C THR A 72 9.01 2.57 -7.94
N HIS A 73 9.25 3.77 -7.40
CA HIS A 73 10.48 4.51 -7.62
C HIS A 73 11.36 4.53 -6.38
N GLN A 74 12.60 4.14 -6.57
CA GLN A 74 13.66 4.37 -5.59
C GLN A 74 14.18 5.80 -5.71
N ARG A 75 14.39 6.45 -4.59
CA ARG A 75 15.14 7.70 -4.52
C ARG A 75 16.64 7.40 -4.52
N VAL A 76 17.36 8.14 -5.35
CA VAL A 76 18.80 8.05 -5.44
C VAL A 76 19.38 9.40 -5.01
N GLU A 77 20.11 9.38 -3.91
CA GLU A 77 20.82 10.57 -3.40
C GLU A 77 22.34 10.33 -3.44
N LYS A 78 23.11 11.37 -3.73
CA LYS A 78 24.57 11.27 -3.79
C LYS A 78 25.13 10.75 -2.47
N GLY A 79 25.90 9.68 -2.53
CA GLY A 79 26.54 9.06 -1.35
C GLY A 79 25.65 8.16 -0.50
N ARG A 80 24.44 7.84 -0.97
CA ARG A 80 23.52 6.93 -0.29
C ARG A 80 23.10 5.79 -1.19
N ASN A 81 22.77 4.65 -0.59
CA ASN A 81 22.11 3.56 -1.30
C ASN A 81 20.71 3.98 -1.72
N PRO A 82 20.22 3.55 -2.90
CA PRO A 82 18.84 3.76 -3.31
C PRO A 82 17.87 3.26 -2.23
N TYR A 83 16.80 4.03 -1.97
CA TYR A 83 15.80 3.71 -0.95
C TYR A 83 14.39 4.11 -1.40
N TYR A 84 13.37 3.49 -0.82
CA TYR A 84 11.99 3.86 -1.06
C TYR A 84 11.52 4.94 -0.08
N ARG A 85 10.67 5.84 -0.59
CA ARG A 85 10.06 6.91 0.17
C ARG A 85 8.64 7.15 -0.33
N TRP A 86 7.70 7.28 0.58
CA TRP A 86 6.31 7.56 0.29
C TRP A 86 5.95 8.98 0.73
N ASP A 87 5.19 9.67 -0.12
CA ASP A 87 4.65 10.97 0.20
C ASP A 87 3.38 10.80 1.05
N VAL A 88 3.33 11.45 2.19
CA VAL A 88 2.20 11.45 3.12
C VAL A 88 1.70 12.87 3.42
N SER A 89 2.13 13.84 2.64
CA SER A 89 1.81 15.27 2.85
C SER A 89 0.31 15.54 2.81
N THR A 90 -0.43 14.83 1.96
CA THR A 90 -1.90 14.93 1.85
C THR A 90 -2.63 14.44 3.10
N GLN A 91 -2.00 13.60 3.92
CA GLN A 91 -2.49 13.10 5.20
C GLN A 91 -1.84 13.81 6.40
N SER A 92 -1.15 14.92 6.18
CA SER A 92 -0.41 15.62 7.23
C SER A 92 -1.29 16.02 8.43
N GLU A 93 -2.55 16.40 8.20
CA GLU A 93 -3.48 16.76 9.26
C GLU A 93 -3.88 15.56 10.14
N MET A 94 -3.97 14.36 9.57
CA MET A 94 -4.17 13.12 10.34
C MET A 94 -2.94 12.83 11.20
N LEU A 95 -1.76 12.95 10.61
CA LEU A 95 -0.49 12.66 11.28
C LEU A 95 -0.14 13.68 12.37
N LYS A 96 -0.59 14.93 12.24
CA LYS A 96 -0.49 15.97 13.27
C LYS A 96 -1.54 15.82 14.40
N GLY A 97 -2.53 14.95 14.23
CA GLY A 97 -3.59 14.75 15.21
C GLY A 97 -4.81 15.66 15.03
N ASN A 98 -4.87 16.46 13.97
CA ASN A 98 -5.99 17.35 13.70
C ASN A 98 -7.20 16.65 13.07
N ARG A 99 -7.02 15.40 12.62
CA ARG A 99 -8.07 14.54 12.07
C ARG A 99 -7.87 13.09 12.54
N PRO A 100 -8.93 12.26 12.52
CA PRO A 100 -8.78 10.83 12.75
C PRO A 100 -7.72 10.23 11.84
N ILE A 101 -6.85 9.39 12.40
CA ILE A 101 -5.82 8.66 11.66
C ILE A 101 -6.31 7.24 11.37
N ALA A 102 -5.92 6.67 10.23
CA ALA A 102 -6.18 5.26 9.96
C ALA A 102 -5.50 4.38 11.02
N ASP A 103 -6.19 3.30 11.43
CA ASP A 103 -5.67 2.38 12.43
C ASP A 103 -4.33 1.79 12.01
N TYR A 104 -4.23 1.43 10.73
CA TYR A 104 -2.99 0.91 10.13
C TYR A 104 -2.69 1.57 8.79
N TRP A 105 -1.40 1.64 8.49
CA TRP A 105 -0.86 2.11 7.23
C TRP A 105 -0.08 0.98 6.55
N VAL A 106 -0.32 0.81 5.26
CA VAL A 106 0.36 -0.17 4.42
C VAL A 106 1.19 0.58 3.39
N PHE A 107 2.51 0.55 3.55
CA PHE A 107 3.45 1.14 2.61
C PHE A 107 3.94 0.08 1.65
N LEU A 108 3.53 0.16 0.38
CA LEU A 108 3.91 -0.80 -0.64
C LEU A 108 5.06 -0.26 -1.49
N MET A 109 5.97 -1.15 -1.82
CA MET A 109 7.03 -0.91 -2.77
C MET A 109 7.06 -2.01 -3.81
N ALA A 110 7.12 -1.64 -5.10
CA ALA A 110 7.31 -2.60 -6.18
C ALA A 110 8.73 -2.50 -6.72
N SER A 111 9.37 -3.64 -6.85
CA SER A 111 10.69 -3.76 -7.47
C SER A 111 10.54 -4.51 -8.78
N PHE A 112 10.83 -3.84 -9.89
CA PHE A 112 10.74 -4.44 -11.21
C PHE A 112 12.13 -4.85 -11.71
N PRO A 113 12.27 -6.07 -12.27
CA PRO A 113 13.52 -6.49 -12.90
C PRO A 113 13.89 -5.52 -14.04
N ARG A 114 15.15 -5.08 -14.09
CA ARG A 114 15.64 -4.18 -15.16
C ARG A 114 15.48 -4.77 -16.56
N GLU A 115 15.48 -6.10 -16.65
CA GLU A 115 15.40 -6.84 -17.92
C GLU A 115 14.00 -6.88 -18.52
N ALA A 116 12.97 -6.55 -17.76
CA ALA A 116 11.59 -6.52 -18.22
C ALA A 116 11.24 -5.23 -19.03
N SER A 117 12.24 -4.62 -19.67
CA SER A 117 12.14 -3.32 -20.35
C SER A 117 11.08 -3.21 -21.47
N ARG A 118 10.49 -4.32 -21.91
CA ARG A 118 9.46 -4.36 -22.93
C ARG A 118 8.03 -4.46 -22.38
N THR A 119 7.88 -4.74 -21.09
CA THR A 119 6.56 -4.81 -20.45
C THR A 119 6.35 -3.55 -19.64
N PRO A 120 5.24 -2.82 -19.85
CA PRO A 120 4.93 -1.62 -19.06
C PRO A 120 5.00 -1.92 -17.57
N ARG A 121 5.55 -1.01 -16.77
CA ARG A 121 5.72 -1.19 -15.31
C ARG A 121 4.41 -1.47 -14.62
N VAL A 122 3.33 -0.85 -15.06
CA VAL A 122 2.00 -1.10 -14.52
C VAL A 122 1.58 -2.56 -14.69
N VAL A 123 1.92 -3.20 -15.82
CA VAL A 123 1.62 -4.62 -16.06
C VAL A 123 2.46 -5.51 -15.13
N GLN A 124 3.72 -5.17 -14.90
CA GLN A 124 4.58 -5.88 -13.95
C GLN A 124 4.09 -5.72 -12.50
N ALA A 125 3.45 -4.59 -12.20
CA ALA A 125 2.86 -4.34 -10.90
C ALA A 125 1.67 -5.28 -10.57
N PHE A 126 1.11 -5.97 -11.56
CA PHE A 126 0.09 -6.99 -11.31
C PHE A 126 0.65 -8.33 -10.78
N ASP A 127 1.96 -8.57 -10.87
CA ASP A 127 2.54 -9.75 -10.23
C ASP A 127 2.79 -9.46 -8.73
N PRO A 128 2.06 -10.15 -7.82
CA PRO A 128 2.24 -9.94 -6.38
C PRO A 128 3.66 -10.20 -5.87
N LYS A 129 4.46 -10.98 -6.61
CA LYS A 129 5.86 -11.27 -6.26
C LYS A 129 6.74 -10.03 -6.32
N ASN A 130 6.36 -9.05 -7.12
CA ASN A 130 7.10 -7.79 -7.26
C ASN A 130 6.84 -6.83 -6.11
N TRP A 131 5.88 -7.14 -5.22
CA TRP A 131 5.50 -6.27 -4.14
C TRP A 131 6.01 -6.73 -2.78
N LYS A 132 6.56 -5.78 -2.05
CA LYS A 132 6.80 -5.87 -0.62
C LYS A 132 6.02 -4.76 0.08
N CYS A 133 5.71 -4.97 1.34
CA CYS A 133 5.02 -3.96 2.13
C CYS A 133 5.56 -3.87 3.55
N TYR A 134 5.35 -2.71 4.15
CA TYR A 134 5.46 -2.48 5.58
C TYR A 134 4.05 -2.27 6.11
N VAL A 135 3.74 -2.84 7.27
CA VAL A 135 2.47 -2.62 7.99
C VAL A 135 2.80 -1.95 9.31
N VAL A 136 2.22 -0.80 9.57
CA VAL A 136 2.51 -0.01 10.78
C VAL A 136 1.23 0.62 11.31
N SER A 137 1.05 0.69 12.64
CA SER A 137 -0.10 1.38 13.22
C SER A 137 0.01 2.89 12.98
N GLY A 138 -1.13 3.54 12.76
CA GLY A 138 -1.18 4.98 12.56
C GLY A 138 -0.62 5.75 13.75
N GLU A 139 -0.83 5.25 14.96
CA GLU A 139 -0.32 5.88 16.17
C GLU A 139 1.22 5.86 16.25
N LYS A 140 1.88 4.76 15.84
CA LYS A 140 3.35 4.73 15.74
C LYS A 140 3.86 5.80 14.76
N LEU A 141 3.18 6.01 13.62
CA LEU A 141 3.57 7.05 12.65
C LEU A 141 3.36 8.46 13.21
N ARG A 142 2.26 8.70 13.90
CA ARG A 142 1.97 9.97 14.56
C ARG A 142 3.04 10.29 15.59
N THR A 143 3.34 9.35 16.48
CA THR A 143 4.38 9.49 17.51
C THR A 143 5.77 9.73 16.91
N ALA A 144 6.05 9.16 15.74
CA ALA A 144 7.29 9.39 15.01
C ALA A 144 7.40 10.79 14.37
N GLY A 145 6.33 11.60 14.39
CA GLY A 145 6.31 12.94 13.83
C GLY A 145 6.41 12.98 12.29
N CYS A 146 5.98 11.91 11.62
CA CYS A 146 5.99 11.84 10.15
C CYS A 146 4.87 12.73 9.58
N THR A 147 5.21 13.81 8.86
CA THR A 147 4.20 14.74 8.34
C THR A 147 4.27 14.98 6.83
N MET A 148 5.39 14.69 6.21
CA MET A 148 5.57 14.89 4.75
C MET A 148 5.96 13.61 4.04
N TYR A 149 6.91 12.87 4.61
CA TYR A 149 7.45 11.67 4.00
C TYR A 149 7.68 10.58 5.02
N VAL A 150 7.42 9.34 4.60
CA VAL A 150 7.85 8.14 5.32
C VAL A 150 8.88 7.42 4.45
N SER A 151 10.03 7.07 5.01
CA SER A 151 11.08 6.32 4.33
C SER A 151 11.26 4.93 4.92
N GLU A 152 11.92 4.04 4.20
CA GLU A 152 12.30 2.72 4.72
C GLU A 152 13.09 2.85 6.04
N ALA A 153 14.02 3.81 6.13
CA ALA A 153 14.80 4.06 7.34
C ALA A 153 13.90 4.46 8.53
N THR A 154 12.85 5.25 8.26
CA THR A 154 11.85 5.61 9.28
C THR A 154 11.12 4.37 9.78
N LEU A 155 10.62 3.52 8.87
CA LEU A 155 9.87 2.32 9.22
C LEU A 155 10.73 1.32 10.01
N ARG A 156 11.97 1.09 9.58
CA ARG A 156 12.92 0.23 10.32
C ARG A 156 13.22 0.75 11.72
N ARG A 157 13.37 2.07 11.89
CA ARG A 157 13.56 2.69 13.22
C ARG A 157 12.34 2.48 14.12
N LEU A 158 11.14 2.34 13.56
CA LEU A 158 9.91 1.98 14.27
C LEU A 158 9.79 0.47 14.54
N GLY A 159 10.81 -0.33 14.21
CA GLY A 159 10.80 -1.78 14.37
C GLY A 159 9.94 -2.52 13.33
N VAL A 160 9.66 -1.88 12.18
CA VAL A 160 8.84 -2.47 11.12
C VAL A 160 9.73 -2.95 9.98
N GLU A 161 9.66 -4.23 9.66
CA GLU A 161 10.42 -4.85 8.57
C GLU A 161 9.53 -5.12 7.36
N PRO A 162 10.10 -5.06 6.13
CA PRO A 162 9.34 -5.33 4.93
C PRO A 162 9.04 -6.81 4.78
N VAL A 163 7.82 -7.11 4.38
CA VAL A 163 7.39 -8.48 4.07
C VAL A 163 6.87 -8.58 2.64
N PRO A 164 6.92 -9.78 2.00
CA PRO A 164 6.20 -10.01 0.76
C PRO A 164 4.71 -9.68 0.94
N ILE A 165 4.06 -9.11 -0.06
CA ILE A 165 2.64 -8.72 0.04
C ILE A 165 1.75 -9.91 0.43
N ALA A 166 2.11 -11.12 0.00
CA ALA A 166 1.38 -12.35 0.37
C ALA A 166 1.35 -12.61 1.90
N ALA A 167 2.35 -12.12 2.64
CA ALA A 167 2.42 -12.24 4.10
C ALA A 167 1.73 -11.08 4.85
N MET A 168 1.30 -10.04 4.15
CA MET A 168 0.74 -8.81 4.72
C MET A 168 -0.40 -9.09 5.70
N LYS A 169 -1.37 -9.93 5.30
CA LYS A 169 -2.53 -10.26 6.15
C LYS A 169 -2.13 -10.87 7.49
N LYS A 170 -1.12 -11.74 7.50
CA LYS A 170 -0.59 -12.35 8.72
C LYS A 170 0.03 -11.31 9.65
N VAL A 171 0.81 -10.39 9.07
CA VAL A 171 1.47 -9.31 9.84
C VAL A 171 0.44 -8.35 10.40
N LEU A 172 -0.54 -7.92 9.58
CA LEU A 172 -1.61 -7.04 10.03
C LEU A 172 -2.40 -7.65 11.20
N ASN A 173 -2.78 -8.93 11.10
CA ASN A 173 -3.49 -9.61 12.18
C ASN A 173 -2.65 -9.69 13.47
N ALA A 174 -1.34 -9.92 13.38
CA ALA A 174 -0.46 -9.94 14.54
C ALA A 174 -0.34 -8.55 15.21
N GLU A 175 -0.21 -7.48 14.41
CA GLU A 175 -0.21 -6.10 14.92
C GLU A 175 -1.54 -5.75 15.60
N MET A 176 -2.67 -6.17 15.02
CA MET A 176 -4.01 -5.96 15.59
C MET A 176 -4.17 -6.66 16.94
N GLN A 177 -3.66 -7.89 17.09
CA GLN A 177 -3.70 -8.63 18.35
C GLN A 177 -2.83 -7.94 19.42
N SER A 178 -1.60 -7.59 19.08
CA SER A 178 -0.68 -6.91 20.01
C SER A 178 -1.18 -5.53 20.47
N GLY A 179 -2.02 -4.88 19.68
CA GLY A 179 -2.64 -3.60 20.03
C GLY A 179 -3.84 -3.72 21.00
N ARG A 180 -4.50 -4.88 21.04
CA ARG A 180 -5.64 -5.15 21.93
C ARG A 180 -5.21 -5.56 23.34
N ASP A 181 -3.99 -6.00 23.49
CA ASP A 181 -3.43 -6.48 24.77
C ASP A 181 -2.74 -5.35 25.56
N ARG A 182 -2.82 -4.11 25.09
CA ARG A 182 -2.28 -2.91 25.74
C ARG A 182 -3.38 -2.01 26.25
#